data_03d1c9a8242e81ffc29f23f46ec93264
#
_entry.id   03d1c9a8242e81ffc29f23f46ec93264
#
_cell.length_a   1.000
_cell.length_b   1.000
_cell.length_c   1.000
_cell.angle_alpha   90.00
_cell.angle_beta   90.00
_cell.angle_gamma   90.00
#
_symmetry.space_group_name_H-M   'P 1'
#
loop_
_entity.id
_entity.type
_entity.pdbx_description
1 polymer ?
#
loop_
_entity_poly.entity_id
_entity_poly.type
_entity_poly.pdbx_seq_one_letter_code
_entity_poly.pdbx_strand_id
1 'polypeptide(L)'
;MSSSTDTSAASLTFERVLKLADLPAGSKKAVDVGGKCVLVCNVNSKLFAISNICSHNEKPLERGRLGNGWIACPTHGARFDLATGAALNLPAKLPIATFEVRTTEEWIEVLV
;
A
#
# COMPACT_ATOMS: atom_id res chain seq x y z
N MET A 1 0.37 19.47 -27.46
CA MET A 1 0.37 18.86 -26.92
C MET A 1 0.66 18.82 -25.87
N SER A 2 0.49 19.10 -25.24
CA SER A 2 0.74 18.99 -24.37
C SER A 2 0.99 18.11 -23.73
N SER A 3 1.33 17.75 -23.94
CA SER A 3 1.67 16.51 -23.48
C SER A 3 2.16 16.44 -22.08
N SER A 4 2.68 17.44 -21.53
CA SER A 4 3.27 17.32 -20.21
C SER A 4 2.25 17.04 -19.14
N THR A 5 1.09 17.69 -19.19
CA THR A 5 0.09 17.43 -18.16
C THR A 5 -0.54 16.06 -18.30
N ASP A 6 -0.77 15.67 -19.52
CA ASP A 6 -1.34 14.34 -19.76
C ASP A 6 -0.35 13.27 -19.41
N THR A 7 0.92 13.60 -19.51
CA THR A 7 1.96 12.64 -19.23
C THR A 7 1.91 12.11 -17.81
N SER A 8 1.58 12.95 -16.84
CA SER A 8 1.59 12.44 -15.47
C SER A 8 0.51 11.41 -15.25
N ALA A 9 -0.68 11.60 -15.81
CA ALA A 9 -1.72 10.58 -15.73
C ALA A 9 -1.37 9.36 -16.58
N ALA A 10 -0.85 9.61 -17.78
CA ALA A 10 -0.51 8.53 -18.68
C ALA A 10 0.68 7.73 -18.20
N SER A 11 1.47 8.24 -17.27
CA SER A 11 2.64 7.53 -16.79
C SER A 11 2.30 6.47 -15.73
N LEU A 12 1.06 6.43 -15.25
CA LEU A 12 0.69 5.40 -14.30
C LEU A 12 0.53 4.07 -15.03
N THR A 13 1.29 3.09 -14.58
CA THR A 13 1.26 1.76 -15.15
C THR A 13 1.28 0.74 -14.03
N PHE A 14 0.75 -0.47 -14.33
CA PHE A 14 0.86 -1.57 -13.39
C PHE A 14 2.27 -2.15 -13.48
N GLU A 15 2.93 -2.21 -12.32
CA GLU A 15 4.28 -2.76 -12.22
C GLU A 15 4.25 -4.04 -11.41
N ARG A 16 4.98 -5.04 -11.87
CA ARG A 16 5.14 -6.29 -11.11
C ARG A 16 5.98 -6.00 -9.88
N VAL A 17 5.49 -6.39 -8.72
CA VAL A 17 6.20 -6.09 -7.47
C VAL A 17 6.57 -7.35 -6.70
N LEU A 18 5.72 -8.38 -6.72
CA LEU A 18 5.94 -9.61 -5.97
C LEU A 18 5.29 -10.76 -6.69
N LYS A 19 5.81 -11.97 -6.46
CA LYS A 19 5.09 -13.18 -6.86
C LYS A 19 4.01 -13.47 -5.84
N LEU A 20 2.87 -13.96 -6.31
CA LEU A 20 1.78 -14.35 -5.43
C LEU A 20 2.24 -15.33 -4.35
N ALA A 21 3.10 -16.26 -4.72
CA ALA A 21 3.59 -17.28 -3.79
C ALA A 21 4.44 -16.71 -2.66
N ASP A 22 4.97 -15.48 -2.86
CA ASP A 22 5.81 -14.84 -1.85
C ASP A 22 5.02 -14.01 -0.86
N LEU A 23 3.70 -13.92 -1.03
CA LEU A 23 2.86 -13.11 -0.13
C LEU A 23 1.62 -13.91 0.29
N PRO A 24 1.79 -14.90 1.16
CA PRO A 24 0.64 -15.69 1.63
C PRO A 24 -0.30 -14.88 2.49
N ALA A 25 -1.50 -15.39 2.70
CA ALA A 25 -2.51 -14.73 3.51
C ALA A 25 -1.95 -14.38 4.90
N GLY A 26 -2.23 -13.16 5.34
CA GLY A 26 -1.75 -12.68 6.64
C GLY A 26 -0.38 -12.03 6.59
N SER A 27 0.26 -11.95 5.42
CA SER A 27 1.58 -11.36 5.29
C SER A 27 1.53 -10.01 4.60
N LYS A 28 2.62 -9.27 4.73
CA LYS A 28 2.79 -7.98 4.07
C LYS A 28 4.25 -7.80 3.72
N LYS A 29 4.52 -7.01 2.69
CA LYS A 29 5.89 -6.77 2.27
C LYS A 29 6.01 -5.38 1.65
N ALA A 30 7.05 -4.65 2.04
CA ALA A 30 7.37 -3.35 1.47
C ALA A 30 8.17 -3.52 0.19
N VAL A 31 7.82 -2.76 -0.82
CA VAL A 31 8.51 -2.76 -2.10
C VAL A 31 8.73 -1.33 -2.56
N ASP A 32 9.84 -1.09 -3.25
CA ASP A 32 10.11 0.20 -3.86
C ASP A 32 9.76 0.10 -5.33
N VAL A 33 8.79 0.88 -5.76
CA VAL A 33 8.31 0.84 -7.13
C VAL A 33 7.90 2.23 -7.57
N GLY A 34 8.33 2.64 -8.75
CA GLY A 34 8.00 3.95 -9.29
C GLY A 34 8.45 5.10 -8.41
N GLY A 35 9.53 4.93 -7.66
CA GLY A 35 10.02 5.93 -6.73
C GLY A 35 9.22 6.03 -5.44
N LYS A 36 8.32 5.09 -5.19
CA LYS A 36 7.45 5.08 -4.02
C LYS A 36 7.71 3.85 -3.18
N CYS A 37 7.60 4.00 -1.86
CA CYS A 37 7.68 2.86 -0.96
C CYS A 37 6.26 2.39 -0.67
N VAL A 38 5.92 1.22 -1.19
CA VAL A 38 4.56 0.67 -1.15
C VAL A 38 4.56 -0.57 -0.28
N LEU A 39 3.56 -0.67 0.59
CA LEU A 39 3.36 -1.87 1.40
C LEU A 39 2.23 -2.68 0.79
N VAL A 40 2.55 -3.89 0.36
CA VAL A 40 1.55 -4.80 -0.19
C VAL A 40 1.12 -5.76 0.91
N CYS A 41 -0.18 -5.85 1.14
CA CYS A 41 -0.76 -6.64 2.23
C CYS A 41 -1.72 -7.68 1.68
N ASN A 42 -1.66 -8.88 2.25
CA ASN A 42 -2.60 -9.95 1.91
C ASN A 42 -3.43 -10.27 3.16
N VAL A 43 -4.71 -9.92 3.12
CA VAL A 43 -5.64 -10.19 4.21
C VAL A 43 -6.69 -11.16 3.70
N ASN A 44 -6.61 -12.40 4.16
CA ASN A 44 -7.56 -13.46 3.76
C ASN A 44 -7.65 -13.59 2.23
N SER A 45 -6.51 -13.54 1.56
CA SER A 45 -6.38 -13.62 0.11
C SER A 45 -6.87 -12.39 -0.64
N LYS A 46 -7.19 -11.31 0.07
CA LYS A 46 -7.50 -10.03 -0.53
C LYS A 46 -6.27 -9.13 -0.44
N LEU A 47 -5.87 -8.55 -1.57
CA LEU A 47 -4.64 -7.77 -1.66
C LEU A 47 -4.91 -6.28 -1.59
N PHE A 48 -4.04 -5.59 -0.89
CA PHE A 48 -4.07 -4.13 -0.77
C PHE A 48 -2.67 -3.59 -0.97
N ALA A 49 -2.57 -2.40 -1.53
CA ALA A 49 -1.31 -1.70 -1.67
C ALA A 49 -1.47 -0.29 -1.12
N ILE A 50 -0.65 0.07 -0.16
CA ILE A 50 -0.73 1.34 0.54
C ILE A 50 0.65 1.96 0.64
N SER A 51 0.70 3.25 0.95
CA SER A 51 1.96 3.89 1.29
C SER A 51 2.55 3.22 2.53
N ASN A 52 3.84 2.92 2.50
CA ASN A 52 4.51 2.31 3.66
C ASN A 52 4.82 3.33 4.76
N ILE A 53 4.45 4.59 4.57
CA ILE A 53 4.81 5.66 5.49
C ILE A 53 3.58 6.11 6.27
N CYS A 54 3.67 6.04 7.60
CA CYS A 54 2.61 6.51 8.48
C CYS A 54 2.45 8.03 8.37
N SER A 55 1.24 8.51 8.17
CA SER A 55 0.99 9.95 8.02
C SER A 55 1.20 10.72 9.31
N HIS A 56 1.17 10.04 10.45
CA HIS A 56 1.34 10.67 11.75
C HIS A 56 2.81 11.02 12.06
N ASN A 57 3.72 10.08 11.83
CA ASN A 57 5.11 10.26 12.25
C ASN A 57 6.12 9.86 11.18
N GLU A 58 5.68 9.60 9.98
CA GLU A 58 6.52 9.24 8.83
C GLU A 58 7.38 7.99 9.04
N LYS A 59 6.94 7.12 9.96
CA LYS A 59 7.63 5.85 10.20
C LYS A 59 7.06 4.77 9.29
N PRO A 60 7.87 3.77 8.92
CA PRO A 60 7.39 2.68 8.08
C PRO A 60 6.28 1.88 8.75
N LEU A 61 5.29 1.48 7.98
CA LEU A 61 4.18 0.68 8.47
C LEU A 61 4.44 -0.82 8.40
N GLU A 62 5.49 -1.24 7.72
CA GLU A 62 5.74 -2.66 7.46
C GLU A 62 5.91 -3.50 8.72
N ARG A 63 6.31 -2.90 9.82
CA ARG A 63 6.45 -3.60 11.10
C ARG A 63 5.20 -3.51 11.97
N GLY A 64 4.17 -2.83 11.47
CA GLY A 64 2.94 -2.70 12.19
C GLY A 64 2.12 -3.97 12.16
N ARG A 65 1.07 -4.00 12.96
CA ARG A 65 0.19 -5.15 13.03
C ARG A 65 -0.89 -5.07 11.96
N LEU A 66 -1.03 -6.15 11.22
CA LEU A 66 -2.05 -6.27 10.19
C LEU A 66 -3.30 -6.87 10.80
N GLY A 67 -4.42 -6.18 10.68
CA GLY A 67 -5.70 -6.69 11.13
C GLY A 67 -6.62 -7.01 9.96
N ASN A 68 -7.87 -7.19 10.26
CA ASN A 68 -8.86 -7.52 9.24
C ASN A 68 -9.29 -6.23 8.54
N GLY A 69 -8.55 -5.84 7.49
CA GLY A 69 -8.85 -4.64 6.72
C GLY A 69 -8.18 -3.37 7.23
N TRP A 70 -7.28 -3.47 8.19
CA TRP A 70 -6.56 -2.31 8.71
C TRP A 70 -5.12 -2.68 9.06
N ILE A 71 -4.28 -1.65 9.22
CA ILE A 71 -2.91 -1.81 9.68
C ILE A 71 -2.63 -0.77 10.76
N ALA A 72 -1.91 -1.18 11.81
CA ALA A 72 -1.55 -0.29 12.91
C ALA A 72 -0.10 0.13 12.79
N CYS A 73 0.16 1.43 12.94
CA CYS A 73 1.51 1.94 13.00
C CYS A 73 2.21 1.37 14.25
N PRO A 74 3.44 0.86 14.11
CA PRO A 74 4.09 0.19 15.23
C PRO A 74 4.44 1.11 16.40
N THR A 75 4.50 2.43 16.15
CA THR A 75 4.96 3.37 17.18
C THR A 75 3.88 3.69 18.20
N HIS A 76 2.70 4.10 17.74
CA HIS A 76 1.64 4.56 18.64
C HIS A 76 0.29 3.89 18.39
N GLY A 77 0.26 2.86 17.54
CA GLY A 77 -0.96 2.13 17.28
C GLY A 77 -1.99 2.86 16.43
N ALA A 78 -1.61 3.92 15.73
CA ALA A 78 -2.51 4.59 14.80
C ALA A 78 -2.89 3.59 13.70
N ARG A 79 -4.19 3.48 13.41
CA ARG A 79 -4.70 2.51 12.44
C ARG A 79 -5.16 3.19 11.18
N PHE A 80 -4.95 2.50 10.07
CA PHE A 80 -5.35 2.98 8.75
C PHE A 80 -6.15 1.89 8.05
N ASP A 81 -7.23 2.31 7.40
CA ASP A 81 -8.02 1.40 6.59
C ASP A 81 -7.25 1.02 5.33
N LEU A 82 -7.16 -0.27 5.04
CA LEU A 82 -6.36 -0.73 3.91
C LEU A 82 -7.01 -0.41 2.56
N ALA A 83 -8.33 -0.38 2.51
CA ALA A 83 -9.03 -0.13 1.25
C ALA A 83 -9.03 1.36 0.87
N THR A 84 -9.14 2.24 1.86
CA THR A 84 -9.30 3.68 1.60
C THR A 84 -8.11 4.51 2.05
N GLY A 85 -7.28 3.98 2.94
CA GLY A 85 -6.17 4.74 3.54
C GLY A 85 -6.60 5.65 4.66
N ALA A 86 -7.88 5.65 5.04
CA ALA A 86 -8.39 6.56 6.04
C ALA A 86 -7.76 6.31 7.40
N ALA A 87 -7.45 7.39 8.13
CA ALA A 87 -7.00 7.28 9.50
C ALA A 87 -8.20 6.91 10.38
N LEU A 88 -8.07 5.81 11.12
CA LEU A 88 -9.19 5.27 11.89
C LEU A 88 -9.21 5.70 13.34
N ASN A 89 -8.07 6.13 13.87
CA ASN A 89 -7.98 6.57 15.25
C ASN A 89 -6.80 7.50 15.46
N LEU A 90 -6.85 8.26 16.54
CA LEU A 90 -5.73 9.10 16.93
C LEU A 90 -4.55 8.21 17.33
N PRO A 91 -3.32 8.69 17.18
CA PRO A 91 -2.97 10.08 16.84
C PRO A 91 -2.96 10.39 15.34
N ALA A 92 -3.26 9.44 14.46
CA ALA A 92 -3.29 9.72 13.04
C ALA A 92 -4.55 10.50 12.67
N LYS A 93 -4.38 11.55 11.88
CA LYS A 93 -5.49 12.40 11.44
C LYS A 93 -5.61 12.44 9.92
N LEU A 94 -4.50 12.23 9.22
CA LEU A 94 -4.46 12.29 7.76
C LEU A 94 -4.45 10.88 7.18
N PRO A 95 -5.09 10.68 6.04
CA PRO A 95 -5.04 9.37 5.39
C PRO A 95 -3.67 9.09 4.81
N ILE A 96 -3.43 7.84 4.47
CA ILE A 96 -2.28 7.44 3.70
C ILE A 96 -2.75 7.11 2.28
N ALA A 97 -1.83 7.19 1.33
CA ALA A 97 -2.15 6.89 -0.06
C ALA A 97 -2.41 5.39 -0.24
N THR A 98 -3.31 5.07 -1.15
CA THR A 98 -3.56 3.70 -1.57
C THR A 98 -3.27 3.60 -3.05
N PHE A 99 -2.97 2.38 -3.50
CA PHE A 99 -2.66 2.10 -4.89
C PHE A 99 -3.51 0.94 -5.37
N GLU A 100 -3.95 1.02 -6.62
CA GLU A 100 -4.70 -0.08 -7.18
C GLU A 100 -3.79 -1.29 -7.35
N VAL A 101 -4.30 -2.47 -7.04
CA VAL A 101 -3.54 -3.70 -7.12
C VAL A 101 -4.32 -4.71 -7.95
N ARG A 102 -3.60 -5.48 -8.77
CA ARG A 102 -4.20 -6.57 -9.54
C ARG A 102 -3.25 -7.76 -9.54
N THR A 103 -3.77 -8.91 -9.91
CA THR A 103 -2.96 -10.11 -10.00
C THR A 103 -3.03 -10.68 -11.40
N THR A 104 -1.94 -11.28 -11.84
CA THR A 104 -1.89 -12.16 -12.99
C THR A 104 -1.70 -13.57 -12.45
N GLU A 105 -1.41 -14.53 -13.32
CA GLU A 105 -1.29 -15.93 -12.88
C GLU A 105 -0.29 -16.11 -11.75
N GLU A 106 0.83 -15.41 -11.79
CA GLU A 106 1.90 -15.58 -10.82
C GLU A 106 2.32 -14.31 -10.10
N TRP A 107 1.86 -13.15 -10.55
CA TRP A 107 2.39 -11.87 -10.10
C TRP A 107 1.34 -10.97 -9.46
N ILE A 108 1.81 -10.20 -8.50
CA ILE A 108 1.07 -9.06 -7.96
C ILE A 108 1.59 -7.83 -8.66
N GLU A 109 0.68 -7.00 -9.17
CA GLU A 109 1.02 -5.76 -9.86
C GLU A 109 0.32 -4.59 -9.20
N VAL A 110 1.03 -3.48 -9.10
CA VAL A 110 0.55 -2.26 -8.44
C VAL A 110 0.60 -1.11 -9.44
N LEU A 111 -0.46 -0.32 -9.46
CA LEU A 111 -0.55 0.85 -10.33
C LEU A 111 0.14 2.04 -9.68
N VAL A 112 1.26 2.42 -10.23
CA VAL A 112 2.08 3.51 -9.70
C VAL A 112 2.55 4.48 -10.76
#